data_17f07db5d76e8d33aa2e29b55fc95dad
#
_entry.id   17f07db5d76e8d33aa2e29b55fc95dad
#
_cell.length_a   1.000
_cell.length_b   1.000
_cell.length_c   1.000
_cell.angle_alpha   90.00
_cell.angle_beta   90.00
_cell.angle_gamma   90.00
#
_symmetry.space_group_name_H-M   'P 1'
#
loop_
_entity.id
_entity.type
_entity.pdbx_description
1 polymer ?
#
loop_
_entity_poly.entity_id
_entity_poly.type
_entity_poly.pdbx_seq_one_letter_code
_entity_poly.pdbx_strand_id
1 'polypeptide(L)'
;MNIAIIAHDAKKELMTQFCIAYCGILSRHKLFATGTTGKMVSEATGLEINCFLSGIQGGDQQIGALIACNEIDMLLIFSDPLNPKDHEPDVSNLLRLCDVHNVPAATNIATAEALIHSLDRGDLDWRDIVNPKKN
;
A
#
# COMPACT_ATOMS: atom_id res chain seq x y z
N MET A 1 6.09 -6.89 8.38
CA MET A 1 6.44 -6.37 7.05
C MET A 1 5.91 -4.97 6.85
N ASN A 2 6.41 -4.24 5.88
CA ASN A 2 6.01 -2.87 5.58
C ASN A 2 5.06 -2.86 4.40
N ILE A 3 3.84 -2.37 4.61
CA ILE A 3 2.77 -2.37 3.61
C ILE A 3 2.41 -0.93 3.29
N ALA A 4 2.44 -0.56 2.01
CA ALA A 4 2.02 0.75 1.55
C ALA A 4 0.61 0.68 0.96
N ILE A 5 -0.21 1.67 1.30
CA ILE A 5 -1.63 1.72 0.92
C ILE A 5 -1.89 3.04 0.20
N ILE A 6 -2.38 2.96 -1.02
CA ILE A 6 -2.76 4.11 -1.84
C ILE A 6 -4.12 3.80 -2.46
N ALA A 7 -4.98 4.81 -2.57
CA ALA A 7 -6.26 4.66 -3.26
C ALA A 7 -6.59 5.93 -4.03
N HIS A 8 -7.06 5.77 -5.27
CA HIS A 8 -7.70 6.85 -6.01
C HIS A 8 -9.00 7.26 -5.31
N ASP A 9 -9.46 8.49 -5.53
CA ASP A 9 -10.62 9.03 -4.81
C ASP A 9 -11.84 8.11 -4.89
N ALA A 10 -12.14 7.58 -6.07
CA ALA A 10 -13.29 6.70 -6.28
C ALA A 10 -13.13 5.34 -5.58
N LYS A 11 -11.94 4.99 -5.12
CA LYS A 11 -11.63 3.70 -4.50
C LYS A 11 -11.30 3.79 -3.00
N LYS A 12 -11.33 4.98 -2.42
CA LYS A 12 -10.98 5.17 -1.01
C LYS A 12 -11.92 4.43 -0.07
N GLU A 13 -13.21 4.44 -0.38
CA GLU A 13 -14.19 3.70 0.44
C GLU A 13 -13.96 2.19 0.36
N LEU A 14 -13.70 1.66 -0.84
CA LEU A 14 -13.39 0.24 -1.02
C LEU A 14 -12.12 -0.15 -0.27
N MET A 15 -11.08 0.68 -0.34
CA MET A 15 -9.85 0.44 0.42
C MET A 15 -10.12 0.44 1.92
N THR A 16 -10.95 1.37 2.40
CA THR A 16 -11.32 1.43 3.81
C THR A 16 -12.05 0.16 4.25
N GLN A 17 -13.00 -0.32 3.45
CA GLN A 17 -13.72 -1.55 3.72
C GLN A 17 -12.80 -2.77 3.74
N PHE A 18 -11.85 -2.83 2.80
CA PHE A 18 -10.83 -3.88 2.77
C PHE A 18 -10.01 -3.87 4.06
N CYS A 19 -9.56 -2.70 4.50
CA CYS A 19 -8.76 -2.58 5.72
C CYS A 19 -9.57 -2.92 6.98
N ILE A 20 -10.86 -2.65 7.00
CA ILE A 20 -11.74 -3.08 8.10
C ILE A 20 -11.80 -4.61 8.13
N ALA A 21 -12.06 -5.23 6.98
CA ALA A 21 -12.18 -6.69 6.88
C ALA A 21 -10.89 -7.41 7.32
N TYR A 22 -9.74 -6.86 6.99
CA TYR A 22 -8.44 -7.48 7.27
C TYR A 22 -7.65 -6.77 8.37
N CYS A 23 -8.34 -6.03 9.22
CA CYS A 23 -7.73 -5.25 10.29
C CYS A 23 -6.83 -6.10 11.21
N GLY A 24 -7.27 -7.30 11.55
CA GLY A 24 -6.50 -8.21 12.40
C GLY A 24 -5.16 -8.61 11.81
N ILE A 25 -5.10 -8.85 10.51
CA ILE A 25 -3.85 -9.17 9.82
C ILE A 25 -2.99 -7.91 9.72
N LEU A 26 -3.57 -6.81 9.25
CA LEU A 26 -2.85 -5.56 9.04
C LEU A 26 -2.24 -4.99 10.33
N SER A 27 -2.89 -5.20 11.46
CA SER A 27 -2.41 -4.70 12.77
C SER A 27 -1.06 -5.28 13.18
N ARG A 28 -0.65 -6.39 12.59
CA ARG A 28 0.63 -7.04 12.88
C ARG A 28 1.77 -6.53 12.01
N HIS A 29 1.50 -5.58 11.15
CA HIS A 29 2.49 -5.05 10.20
C HIS A 29 2.58 -3.54 10.30
N LYS A 30 3.67 -2.99 9.74
CA LYS A 30 3.87 -1.55 9.68
C LYS A 30 3.19 -1.01 8.42
N LEU A 31 2.33 -0.02 8.59
CA LEU A 31 1.51 0.51 7.51
C LEU A 31 1.94 1.93 7.14
N PHE A 32 1.97 2.19 5.83
CA PHE A 32 2.25 3.49 5.25
C PHE A 32 1.15 3.82 4.27
N ALA A 33 0.74 5.08 4.21
CA ALA A 33 -0.30 5.51 3.27
C ALA A 33 -0.12 6.97 2.89
N THR A 34 -0.68 7.36 1.76
CA THR A 34 -0.83 8.78 1.42
C THR A 34 -1.84 9.41 2.38
N GLY A 35 -1.70 10.72 2.65
CA GLY A 35 -2.36 11.37 3.77
C GLY A 35 -3.86 11.18 3.86
N THR A 36 -4.60 11.43 2.77
CA THR A 36 -6.06 11.32 2.79
C THR A 36 -6.52 9.87 2.99
N THR A 37 -5.91 8.93 2.26
CA THR A 37 -6.22 7.50 2.40
C THR A 37 -5.88 7.01 3.80
N GLY A 38 -4.70 7.35 4.30
CA GLY A 38 -4.25 6.93 5.61
C GLY A 38 -5.16 7.44 6.72
N LYS A 39 -5.63 8.68 6.61
CA LYS A 39 -6.55 9.27 7.58
C LYS A 39 -7.88 8.53 7.60
N MET A 40 -8.46 8.27 6.43
CA MET A 40 -9.74 7.55 6.33
C MET A 40 -9.65 6.15 6.93
N VAL A 41 -8.60 5.41 6.58
CA VAL A 41 -8.41 4.04 7.06
C VAL A 41 -8.16 4.04 8.57
N SER A 42 -7.31 4.93 9.07
CA SER A 42 -6.99 5.02 10.49
C SER A 42 -8.24 5.36 11.33
N GLU A 43 -9.06 6.29 10.87
CA GLU A 43 -10.31 6.68 11.56
C GLU A 43 -11.31 5.53 11.58
N ALA A 44 -11.39 4.74 10.51
CA ALA A 44 -12.36 3.64 10.40
C ALA A 44 -11.92 2.38 11.15
N THR A 45 -10.63 2.14 11.31
CA THR A 45 -10.09 0.87 11.81
C THR A 45 -9.37 0.98 13.15
N GLY A 46 -8.89 2.16 13.51
CA GLY A 46 -8.01 2.33 14.66
C GLY A 46 -6.57 1.89 14.42
N LEU A 47 -6.22 1.48 13.20
CA LEU A 47 -4.84 1.07 12.86
C LEU A 47 -3.90 2.27 12.93
N GLU A 48 -2.69 2.03 13.44
CA GLU A 48 -1.60 3.00 13.35
C GLU A 48 -1.05 3.01 11.92
N ILE A 49 -1.12 4.15 11.26
CA ILE A 49 -0.67 4.30 9.89
C ILE A 49 0.30 5.49 9.81
N ASN A 50 1.46 5.26 9.21
CA ASN A 50 2.41 6.31 8.90
C ASN A 50 1.91 7.05 7.66
N CYS A 51 1.31 8.23 7.87
CA CYS A 51 0.73 9.00 6.78
C CYS A 51 1.77 9.92 6.16
N PHE A 52 1.89 9.86 4.85
CA PHE A 52 2.67 10.80 4.05
C PHE A 52 1.78 11.93 3.54
N LEU A 53 2.33 12.78 2.70
CA LEU A 53 1.55 13.84 2.05
C LEU A 53 0.46 13.23 1.19
N SER A 54 -0.57 14.01 0.88
CA SER A 54 -1.59 13.59 -0.08
C SER A 54 -0.97 13.44 -1.48
N GLY A 55 -1.68 12.76 -2.40
CA GLY A 55 -1.21 12.59 -3.78
C GLY A 55 -0.93 13.93 -4.46
N ILE A 56 -1.76 14.96 -4.22
CA ILE A 56 -1.56 16.31 -4.75
C ILE A 56 -0.24 16.92 -4.27
N GLN A 57 0.19 16.59 -3.05
CA GLN A 57 1.38 17.14 -2.42
C GLN A 57 2.61 16.25 -2.56
N GLY A 58 2.53 15.16 -3.33
CA GLY A 58 3.66 14.29 -3.58
C GLY A 58 3.78 13.07 -2.66
N GLY A 59 2.69 12.67 -2.00
CA GLY A 59 2.69 11.49 -1.12
C GLY A 59 3.05 10.20 -1.84
N ASP A 60 2.62 10.04 -3.08
CA ASP A 60 2.97 8.89 -3.92
C ASP A 60 4.47 8.84 -4.21
N GLN A 61 5.12 9.99 -4.39
CA GLN A 61 6.56 10.07 -4.59
C GLN A 61 7.32 9.66 -3.33
N GLN A 62 6.80 9.99 -2.15
CA GLN A 62 7.39 9.55 -0.89
C GLN A 62 7.33 8.03 -0.75
N ILE A 63 6.20 7.41 -1.11
CA ILE A 63 6.06 5.96 -1.13
C ILE A 63 6.98 5.34 -2.18
N GLY A 64 7.06 5.94 -3.38
CA GLY A 64 7.97 5.50 -4.42
C GLY A 64 9.42 5.49 -3.97
N ALA A 65 9.86 6.50 -3.23
CA ALA A 65 11.20 6.55 -2.68
C ALA A 65 11.46 5.39 -1.70
N LEU A 66 10.49 5.03 -0.87
CA LEU A 66 10.61 3.88 0.04
C LEU A 66 10.68 2.56 -0.72
N ILE A 67 9.93 2.41 -1.82
CA ILE A 67 10.02 1.23 -2.68
C ILE A 67 11.42 1.14 -3.28
N ALA A 68 11.94 2.25 -3.80
CA ALA A 68 13.28 2.31 -4.40
C ALA A 68 14.39 1.99 -3.39
N CYS A 69 14.20 2.29 -2.12
CA CYS A 69 15.12 1.95 -1.04
C CYS A 69 14.85 0.54 -0.45
N ASN A 70 13.93 -0.20 -1.04
CA ASN A 70 13.56 -1.55 -0.63
C ASN A 70 13.01 -1.63 0.81
N GLU A 71 12.32 -0.56 1.23
CA GLU A 71 11.71 -0.47 2.56
C GLU A 71 10.25 -0.94 2.58
N ILE A 72 9.63 -1.15 1.41
CA ILE A 72 8.25 -1.61 1.27
C ILE A 72 8.23 -3.06 0.81
N ASP A 73 7.44 -3.89 1.46
CA ASP A 73 7.30 -5.32 1.15
C ASP A 73 6.04 -5.64 0.35
N MET A 74 5.06 -4.76 0.35
CA MET A 74 3.81 -4.95 -0.38
C MET A 74 3.19 -3.58 -0.68
N LEU A 75 2.69 -3.42 -1.91
CA LEU A 75 1.96 -2.22 -2.31
C LEU A 75 0.51 -2.59 -2.62
N LEU A 76 -0.42 -1.93 -1.96
CA LEU A 76 -1.85 -2.00 -2.27
C LEU A 76 -2.26 -0.65 -2.84
N ILE A 77 -2.55 -0.61 -4.14
CA ILE A 77 -2.93 0.62 -4.83
C ILE A 77 -4.21 0.42 -5.62
N PHE A 78 -5.34 0.84 -5.05
CA PHE A 78 -6.64 0.71 -5.71
C PHE A 78 -6.84 1.90 -6.63
N SER A 79 -6.74 1.64 -7.93
CA SER A 79 -6.83 2.66 -8.96
C SER A 79 -8.21 2.70 -9.61
N ASP A 80 -8.56 3.86 -10.16
CA ASP A 80 -9.73 4.03 -11.02
C ASP A 80 -9.26 4.14 -12.47
N PRO A 81 -9.24 3.03 -13.23
CA PRO A 81 -8.70 3.05 -14.59
C PRO A 81 -9.63 3.72 -15.61
N LEU A 82 -10.90 3.92 -15.26
CA LEU A 82 -11.89 4.45 -16.18
C LEU A 82 -11.97 5.99 -16.12
N ASN A 83 -11.70 6.57 -14.96
CA ASN A 83 -11.82 8.03 -14.76
C ASN A 83 -10.63 8.55 -13.93
N PRO A 84 -9.39 8.41 -14.43
CA PRO A 84 -8.23 8.91 -13.68
C PRO A 84 -8.27 10.43 -13.59
N LYS A 85 -7.94 10.98 -12.42
CA LYS A 85 -7.84 12.42 -12.18
C LYS A 85 -6.37 12.85 -12.23
N ASP A 86 -6.13 14.08 -12.68
CA ASP A 86 -4.76 14.58 -12.85
C ASP A 86 -3.93 14.58 -11.58
N HIS A 87 -4.56 14.74 -10.41
CA HIS A 87 -3.87 14.78 -9.12
C HIS A 87 -3.64 13.40 -8.50
N GLU A 88 -4.14 12.33 -9.13
CA GLU A 88 -4.03 11.00 -8.57
C GLU A 88 -2.66 10.38 -8.86
N PRO A 89 -2.18 9.45 -7.99
CA PRO A 89 -0.85 8.85 -8.16
C PRO A 89 -0.63 8.21 -9.51
N ASP A 90 0.58 8.31 -10.02
CA ASP A 90 0.98 7.59 -11.24
C ASP A 90 1.22 6.12 -10.91
N VAL A 91 0.20 5.31 -11.18
CA VAL A 91 0.21 3.87 -10.93
C VAL A 91 1.34 3.19 -11.71
N SER A 92 1.54 3.58 -12.97
CA SER A 92 2.56 2.96 -13.83
C SER A 92 3.96 3.09 -13.25
N ASN A 93 4.31 4.27 -12.74
CA ASN A 93 5.62 4.49 -12.16
C ASN A 93 5.83 3.66 -10.88
N LEU A 94 4.82 3.62 -10.02
CA LEU A 94 4.88 2.85 -8.78
C LEU A 94 5.00 1.34 -9.06
N LEU A 95 4.23 0.83 -10.04
CA LEU A 95 4.31 -0.58 -10.42
C LEU A 95 5.67 -0.93 -11.02
N ARG A 96 6.24 -0.02 -11.81
CA ARG A 96 7.59 -0.23 -12.35
C ARG A 96 8.63 -0.36 -11.23
N LEU A 97 8.54 0.48 -10.22
CA LEU A 97 9.43 0.40 -9.06
C LEU A 97 9.24 -0.94 -8.31
N CYS A 98 7.99 -1.39 -8.17
CA CYS A 98 7.70 -2.68 -7.57
C CYS A 98 8.33 -3.83 -8.37
N ASP A 99 8.24 -3.77 -9.70
CA ASP A 99 8.82 -4.80 -10.56
C ASP A 99 10.34 -4.82 -10.47
N VAL A 100 10.98 -3.66 -10.40
CA VAL A 100 12.44 -3.56 -10.25
C VAL A 100 12.91 -4.19 -8.94
N HIS A 101 12.15 -4.00 -7.87
CA HIS A 101 12.54 -4.44 -6.52
C HIS A 101 11.82 -5.70 -6.05
N ASN A 102 11.08 -6.37 -6.92
CA ASN A 102 10.31 -7.59 -6.60
C ASN A 102 9.37 -7.40 -5.40
N VAL A 103 8.67 -6.29 -5.40
CA VAL A 103 7.64 -5.98 -4.41
C VAL A 103 6.28 -6.41 -4.97
N PRO A 104 5.55 -7.31 -4.29
CA PRO A 104 4.20 -7.67 -4.74
C PRO A 104 3.28 -6.46 -4.66
N ALA A 105 2.49 -6.27 -5.71
CA ALA A 105 1.60 -5.12 -5.83
C ALA A 105 0.21 -5.57 -6.27
N ALA A 106 -0.83 -5.04 -5.62
CA ALA A 106 -2.21 -5.27 -6.00
C ALA A 106 -2.83 -3.94 -6.44
N THR A 107 -3.46 -3.95 -7.62
CA THR A 107 -4.14 -2.77 -8.17
C THR A 107 -5.66 -2.85 -8.04
N ASN A 108 -6.17 -3.95 -7.51
CA ASN A 108 -7.60 -4.17 -7.29
C ASN A 108 -7.80 -5.08 -6.09
N ILE A 109 -9.05 -5.14 -5.62
CA ILE A 109 -9.36 -5.88 -4.39
C ILE A 109 -9.14 -7.39 -4.52
N ALA A 110 -9.36 -7.98 -5.69
CA ALA A 110 -9.19 -9.42 -5.87
C ALA A 110 -7.74 -9.83 -5.66
N THR A 111 -6.79 -9.09 -6.25
CA THR A 111 -5.37 -9.34 -6.05
C THR A 111 -4.97 -9.02 -4.60
N ALA A 112 -5.51 -7.94 -4.03
CA ALA A 112 -5.22 -7.56 -2.65
C ALA A 112 -5.62 -8.65 -1.67
N GLU A 113 -6.77 -9.28 -1.85
CA GLU A 113 -7.20 -10.39 -0.99
C GLU A 113 -6.26 -11.59 -1.09
N ALA A 114 -5.84 -11.94 -2.29
CA ALA A 114 -4.86 -13.02 -2.49
C ALA A 114 -3.54 -12.70 -1.78
N LEU A 115 -3.04 -11.47 -1.91
CA LEU A 115 -1.79 -11.05 -1.30
C LEU A 115 -1.87 -10.99 0.23
N ILE A 116 -2.99 -10.52 0.79
CA ILE A 116 -3.11 -10.42 2.24
C ILE A 116 -3.14 -11.81 2.90
N HIS A 117 -3.74 -12.79 2.24
CA HIS A 117 -3.73 -14.17 2.72
C HIS A 117 -2.34 -14.79 2.61
N SER A 118 -1.62 -14.52 1.52
CA SER A 118 -0.22 -14.96 1.37
C SER A 118 0.68 -14.36 2.45
N LEU A 119 0.49 -13.09 2.73
CA LEU A 119 1.22 -12.40 3.80
C LEU A 119 0.98 -13.10 5.15
N ASP A 120 -0.27 -13.40 5.45
CA ASP A 120 -0.64 -14.02 6.73
C ASP A 120 -0.09 -15.44 6.88
N ARG A 121 0.02 -16.19 5.79
CA ARG A 121 0.62 -17.52 5.79
C ARG A 121 2.14 -17.53 5.88
N GLY A 122 2.80 -16.39 5.77
CA GLY A 122 4.26 -16.28 5.76
C GLY A 122 4.91 -16.50 4.40
N ASP A 123 4.13 -16.48 3.31
CA ASP A 123 4.66 -16.70 1.95
C ASP A 123 5.66 -15.63 1.50
N LEU A 124 5.66 -14.47 2.16
CA LEU A 124 6.57 -13.35 1.87
C LEU A 124 7.76 -13.26 2.83
N ASP A 125 7.90 -14.18 3.77
CA ASP A 125 8.94 -14.11 4.80
C ASP A 125 10.36 -14.20 4.21
N TRP A 126 10.51 -14.77 3.01
CA TRP A 126 11.78 -14.80 2.28
C TRP A 126 12.35 -13.39 2.04
N ARG A 127 11.49 -12.37 1.98
CA ARG A 127 11.93 -10.99 1.75
C ARG A 127 12.82 -10.48 2.88
N ASP A 128 12.54 -10.87 4.11
CA ASP A 128 13.36 -10.48 5.26
C ASP A 128 14.72 -11.15 5.23
N ILE A 129 14.82 -12.32 4.61
CA ILE A 129 16.09 -13.05 4.46
C ILE A 129 16.95 -12.40 3.36
N VAL A 130 16.33 -12.09 2.21
CA VAL A 130 17.04 -11.54 1.04
C VAL A 130 17.34 -10.06 1.22
N ASN A 131 16.42 -9.32 1.84
CA ASN A 131 16.49 -7.88 2.03
C ASN A 131 16.21 -7.52 3.50
N PRO A 132 17.14 -7.80 4.42
CA PRO A 132 16.94 -7.43 5.81
C PRO A 132 16.85 -5.90 5.94
N LYS A 133 15.79 -5.43 6.60
CA LYS A 133 15.58 -4.00 6.78
C LYS A 133 16.50 -3.46 7.85
N LYS A 134 16.96 -2.24 7.63
CA LYS A 134 17.72 -1.50 8.64
C LYS A 134 16.72 -0.93 9.66
N ASN A 135 17.03 -1.15 10.90
CA ASN A 135 16.25 -0.57 12.00
C ASN A 135 16.64 0.89 12.23
#